data_3750f30719feac8a6f463d406e0a3ab1
#
_entry.id   3750f30719feac8a6f463d406e0a3ab1
#
_cell.length_a   1.000
_cell.length_b   1.000
_cell.length_c   1.000
_cell.angle_alpha   90.00
_cell.angle_beta   90.00
_cell.angle_gamma   90.00
#
_symmetry.space_group_name_H-M   'P 1'
#
loop_
_entity.id
_entity.type
_entity.pdbx_description
1 polymer ?
#
loop_
_entity_poly.entity_id
_entity_poly.type
_entity_poly.pdbx_seq_one_letter_code
_entity_poly.pdbx_strand_id
1 'polypeptide(L)'
;GSTKGKAGLAASEVTIAETMKAGGYKTAHIGKWHLGYTPETMPNNQGFDYSFGHMGGCIDNYSHFFYWQGPNRHDLWRNGEEIFEDGKFFPELMAKEAGEFIQQNKDKPFFMYFALNTPHYPYQGYAKWLKHYKHLPYPRNLYAAFLSTQDEAIGQLVGTVDRLGLRKNTIII
;
A
#
# COMPACT_ATOMS: atom_id res chain seq x y z
N GLY A 1 4.60 6.81 13.91
CA GLY A 1 5.50 7.12 12.83
C GLY A 1 5.77 8.61 12.73
N SER A 2 6.94 9.02 12.30
CA SER A 2 7.32 10.43 12.24
C SER A 2 6.95 11.06 10.92
N THR A 3 6.29 12.20 10.97
CA THR A 3 6.06 13.09 9.84
C THR A 3 7.13 14.18 9.71
N LYS A 4 8.12 14.22 10.60
CA LYS A 4 9.18 15.22 10.66
C LYS A 4 10.57 14.57 10.65
N GLY A 5 11.06 14.31 9.48
CA GLY A 5 12.48 14.33 9.06
C GLY A 5 13.48 13.38 9.70
N LYS A 6 13.47 13.00 10.96
CA LYS A 6 14.55 12.20 11.57
C LYS A 6 14.08 11.02 12.43
N ALA A 7 12.81 10.87 12.67
CA ALA A 7 12.28 9.75 13.43
C ALA A 7 11.63 8.76 12.46
N GLY A 8 11.99 7.50 12.57
CA GLY A 8 11.49 6.38 11.80
C GLY A 8 11.82 5.09 12.50
N LEU A 9 11.66 3.99 11.83
CA LEU A 9 12.09 2.68 12.32
C LEU A 9 13.63 2.70 12.45
N ALA A 10 14.13 2.33 13.62
CA ALA A 10 15.57 2.29 13.84
C ALA A 10 16.20 1.17 13.00
N ALA A 11 17.35 1.44 12.39
CA ALA A 11 18.06 0.45 11.58
C ALA A 11 18.60 -0.75 12.38
N SER A 12 18.56 -0.68 13.71
CA SER A 12 18.89 -1.79 14.60
C SER A 12 17.74 -2.82 14.77
N GLU A 13 16.54 -2.45 14.37
CA GLU A 13 15.37 -3.35 14.44
C GLU A 13 15.38 -4.31 13.26
N VAL A 14 15.24 -5.59 13.53
CA VAL A 14 15.14 -6.61 12.48
C VAL A 14 13.69 -6.76 12.06
N THR A 15 13.38 -6.41 10.83
CA THR A 15 12.04 -6.51 10.27
C THR A 15 11.71 -7.91 9.80
N ILE A 16 10.41 -8.23 9.68
CA ILE A 16 9.97 -9.46 9.05
C ILE A 16 10.45 -9.55 7.59
N ALA A 17 10.54 -8.42 6.88
CA ALA A 17 11.01 -8.40 5.50
C ALA A 17 12.50 -8.79 5.39
N GLU A 18 13.35 -8.31 6.31
CA GLU A 18 14.76 -8.72 6.37
C GLU A 18 14.90 -10.21 6.68
N THR A 19 14.10 -10.72 7.61
CA THR A 19 14.08 -12.16 7.94
C THR A 19 13.66 -13.00 6.75
N MET A 20 12.59 -12.61 6.04
CA MET A 20 12.13 -13.31 4.84
C MET A 20 13.15 -13.24 3.71
N LYS A 21 13.78 -12.07 3.51
CA LYS A 21 14.85 -11.88 2.52
C LYS A 21 16.06 -12.76 2.81
N ALA A 22 16.48 -12.84 4.07
CA ALA A 22 17.55 -13.77 4.49
C ALA A 22 17.18 -15.24 4.25
N GLY A 23 15.88 -15.58 4.33
CA GLY A 23 15.34 -16.89 3.95
C GLY A 23 15.19 -17.13 2.44
N GLY A 24 15.67 -16.22 1.59
CA GLY A 24 15.64 -16.35 0.13
C GLY A 24 14.34 -15.88 -0.55
N TYR A 25 13.44 -15.25 0.17
CA TYR A 25 12.21 -14.70 -0.39
C TYR A 25 12.47 -13.37 -1.12
N LYS A 26 11.76 -13.14 -2.22
CA LYS A 26 11.59 -11.81 -2.80
C LYS A 26 10.58 -11.02 -1.97
N THR A 27 10.92 -9.78 -1.60
CA THR A 27 10.13 -9.02 -0.64
C THR A 27 9.55 -7.76 -1.27
N ALA A 28 8.27 -7.47 -1.01
CA ALA A 28 7.59 -6.28 -1.49
C ALA A 28 6.80 -5.57 -0.38
N HIS A 29 6.89 -4.25 -0.36
CA HIS A 29 5.99 -3.35 0.36
C HIS A 29 5.12 -2.61 -0.66
N ILE A 30 3.80 -2.71 -0.53
CA ILE A 30 2.84 -2.01 -1.38
C ILE A 30 1.84 -1.26 -0.50
N GLY A 31 1.86 0.07 -0.56
CA GLY A 31 0.90 0.90 0.14
C GLY A 31 1.47 1.86 1.16
N LYS A 32 0.84 1.99 2.33
CA LYS A 32 1.23 2.91 3.40
C LYS A 32 2.43 2.40 4.18
N TRP A 33 3.49 3.23 4.29
CA TRP A 33 4.67 2.90 5.10
C TRP A 33 4.57 3.44 6.53
N HIS A 34 4.54 4.73 6.71
CA HIS A 34 4.43 5.47 7.99
C HIS A 34 5.54 5.18 9.02
N LEU A 35 6.70 4.72 8.58
CA LEU A 35 7.84 4.38 9.46
C LEU A 35 9.11 5.19 9.17
N GLY A 36 8.98 6.26 8.40
CA GLY A 36 10.06 7.22 8.15
C GLY A 36 10.14 7.68 6.71
N TYR A 37 10.89 8.79 6.50
CA TYR A 37 11.06 9.46 5.21
C TYR A 37 12.52 9.55 4.77
N THR A 38 13.47 9.25 5.68
CA THR A 38 14.88 9.29 5.31
C THR A 38 15.26 8.03 4.55
N PRO A 39 16.29 8.08 3.69
CA PRO A 39 16.72 6.88 2.97
C PRO A 39 16.86 5.65 3.86
N GLU A 40 17.45 5.80 5.05
CA GLU A 40 17.70 4.69 5.98
C GLU A 40 16.41 4.07 6.54
N THR A 41 15.33 4.83 6.56
CA THR A 41 14.03 4.41 7.13
C THR A 41 13.00 4.04 6.07
N MET A 42 13.31 4.21 4.79
CA MET A 42 12.42 3.82 3.69
C MET A 42 12.36 2.29 3.54
N PRO A 43 11.27 1.74 2.96
CA PRO A 43 11.07 0.29 2.84
C PRO A 43 12.26 -0.48 2.26
N ASN A 44 12.91 0.07 1.23
CA ASN A 44 14.01 -0.60 0.54
C ASN A 44 15.25 -0.80 1.42
N ASN A 45 15.43 0.03 2.45
CA ASN A 45 16.49 -0.12 3.45
C ASN A 45 16.02 -0.83 4.72
N GLN A 46 14.78 -1.35 4.72
CA GLN A 46 14.15 -2.11 5.78
C GLN A 46 13.73 -3.52 5.30
N GLY A 47 14.51 -4.08 4.35
CA GLY A 47 14.36 -5.47 3.91
C GLY A 47 13.47 -5.70 2.69
N PHE A 48 12.86 -4.67 2.08
CA PHE A 48 12.04 -4.85 0.89
C PHE A 48 12.85 -4.65 -0.40
N ASP A 49 12.82 -5.65 -1.28
CA ASP A 49 13.44 -5.58 -2.62
C ASP A 49 12.67 -4.62 -3.54
N TYR A 50 11.35 -4.54 -3.34
CA TYR A 50 10.46 -3.68 -4.08
C TYR A 50 9.59 -2.88 -3.12
N SER A 51 9.37 -1.62 -3.43
CA SER A 51 8.41 -0.79 -2.70
C SER A 51 7.61 0.12 -3.63
N PHE A 52 6.32 0.25 -3.33
CA PHE A 52 5.43 1.22 -3.96
C PHE A 52 4.45 1.76 -2.91
N GLY A 53 4.27 3.07 -2.83
CA GLY A 53 3.30 3.66 -1.94
C GLY A 53 3.72 4.99 -1.35
N HIS A 54 3.11 5.36 -0.22
CA HIS A 54 3.36 6.63 0.43
C HIS A 54 4.05 6.46 1.79
N MET A 55 4.91 7.42 2.11
CA MET A 55 5.73 7.36 3.33
C MET A 55 5.01 7.95 4.55
N GLY A 56 4.03 8.82 4.34
CA GLY A 56 3.26 9.48 5.39
C GLY A 56 2.09 8.68 5.93
N GLY A 57 1.39 9.30 6.88
CA GLY A 57 0.24 8.69 7.54
C GLY A 57 -1.04 8.63 6.70
N CYS A 58 -1.16 9.50 5.70
CA CYS A 58 -2.32 9.61 4.84
C CYS A 58 -2.00 10.39 3.57
N ILE A 59 -2.73 10.12 2.50
CA ILE A 59 -2.72 10.87 1.25
C ILE A 59 -4.14 11.04 0.71
N ASP A 60 -4.36 12.04 -0.14
CA ASP A 60 -5.50 12.04 -1.04
C ASP A 60 -5.31 10.96 -2.11
N ASN A 61 -6.34 10.14 -2.36
CA ASN A 61 -6.19 8.94 -3.18
C ASN A 61 -6.06 9.21 -4.69
N TYR A 62 -6.22 10.46 -5.17
CA TYR A 62 -6.10 10.82 -6.58
C TYR A 62 -4.91 11.75 -6.85
N SER A 63 -4.68 12.73 -5.98
CA SER A 63 -3.56 13.66 -6.12
C SER A 63 -2.28 13.16 -5.43
N HIS A 64 -2.39 12.15 -4.56
CA HIS A 64 -1.31 11.55 -3.77
C HIS A 64 -0.59 12.54 -2.84
N PHE A 65 -1.24 13.67 -2.51
CA PHE A 65 -0.70 14.66 -1.57
C PHE A 65 -1.00 14.27 -0.12
N PHE A 66 0.03 14.36 0.71
CA PHE A 66 -0.12 14.39 2.17
C PHE A 66 -0.69 15.74 2.59
N TYR A 67 -1.73 15.75 3.43
CA TYR A 67 -2.50 16.95 3.77
C TYR A 67 -2.67 17.19 5.28
N TRP A 68 -2.17 16.28 6.15
CA TRP A 68 -2.52 16.33 7.58
C TRP A 68 -1.84 17.45 8.35
N GLN A 69 -0.54 17.69 8.15
CA GLN A 69 0.25 18.67 8.90
C GLN A 69 1.32 19.31 8.02
N GLY A 70 1.53 20.61 8.23
CA GLY A 70 2.48 21.42 7.46
C GLY A 70 1.97 21.73 6.05
N PRO A 71 2.85 22.24 5.18
CA PRO A 71 2.49 22.43 3.78
C PRO A 71 2.19 21.06 3.14
N ASN A 72 1.14 21.05 2.30
CA ASN A 72 0.84 19.88 1.49
C ASN A 72 2.06 19.53 0.64
N ARG A 73 2.38 18.25 0.59
CA ARG A 73 3.48 17.73 -0.23
C ARG A 73 3.02 16.47 -0.95
N HIS A 74 3.50 16.28 -2.13
CA HIS A 74 3.29 15.03 -2.85
C HIS A 74 4.01 13.88 -2.10
N ASP A 75 3.43 12.69 -2.09
CA ASP A 75 3.93 11.56 -1.30
C ASP A 75 3.58 10.22 -1.98
N LEU A 76 4.05 10.04 -3.19
CA LEU A 76 3.99 8.74 -3.88
C LEU A 76 5.38 8.35 -4.37
N TRP A 77 5.79 7.12 -4.03
CA TRP A 77 7.17 6.66 -4.20
C TRP A 77 7.21 5.25 -4.79
N ARG A 78 8.22 4.99 -5.62
CA ARG A 78 8.58 3.64 -6.08
C ARG A 78 10.07 3.43 -5.90
N ASN A 79 10.46 2.41 -5.09
CA ASN A 79 11.86 2.06 -4.80
C ASN A 79 12.71 3.26 -4.32
N GLY A 80 12.14 4.11 -3.48
CA GLY A 80 12.82 5.28 -2.92
C GLY A 80 12.86 6.51 -3.83
N GLU A 81 12.29 6.45 -5.03
CA GLU A 81 12.15 7.58 -5.95
C GLU A 81 10.72 8.10 -5.96
N GLU A 82 10.55 9.41 -5.90
CA GLU A 82 9.24 10.06 -6.01
C GLU A 82 8.72 9.93 -7.45
N ILE A 83 7.46 9.51 -7.59
CA ILE A 83 6.79 9.32 -8.88
C ILE A 83 5.47 10.06 -8.90
N PHE A 84 4.99 10.43 -10.09
CA PHE A 84 3.78 11.21 -10.27
C PHE A 84 2.76 10.41 -11.08
N GLU A 85 1.64 10.08 -10.46
CA GLU A 85 0.52 9.32 -11.04
C GLU A 85 -0.82 10.05 -10.80
N ASP A 86 -0.75 11.42 -10.84
CA ASP A 86 -1.89 12.29 -10.53
C ASP A 86 -3.15 11.91 -11.31
N GLY A 87 -4.27 11.90 -10.62
CA GLY A 87 -5.57 11.52 -11.17
C GLY A 87 -5.84 10.02 -11.21
N LYS A 88 -4.84 9.17 -10.99
CA LYS A 88 -5.03 7.72 -10.87
C LYS A 88 -5.36 7.34 -9.44
N PHE A 89 -6.32 6.44 -9.28
CA PHE A 89 -6.82 6.07 -7.96
C PHE A 89 -5.84 5.14 -7.23
N PHE A 90 -5.38 5.55 -6.05
CA PHE A 90 -4.33 4.85 -5.31
C PHE A 90 -4.64 3.37 -5.02
N PRO A 91 -5.85 2.95 -4.60
CA PRO A 91 -6.17 1.53 -4.44
C PRO A 91 -6.01 0.70 -5.72
N GLU A 92 -6.29 1.27 -6.90
CA GLU A 92 -6.08 0.59 -8.19
C GLU A 92 -4.59 0.48 -8.52
N LEU A 93 -3.83 1.54 -8.25
CA LEU A 93 -2.37 1.50 -8.40
C LEU A 93 -1.75 0.43 -7.50
N MET A 94 -2.17 0.35 -6.23
CA MET A 94 -1.71 -0.70 -5.31
C MET A 94 -2.00 -2.11 -5.85
N ALA A 95 -3.23 -2.37 -6.32
CA ALA A 95 -3.62 -3.67 -6.84
C ALA A 95 -2.82 -4.05 -8.10
N LYS A 96 -2.57 -3.07 -8.99
CA LYS A 96 -1.73 -3.24 -10.18
C LYS A 96 -0.30 -3.60 -9.82
N GLU A 97 0.36 -2.78 -9.00
CA GLU A 97 1.76 -2.98 -8.59
C GLU A 97 1.96 -4.32 -7.87
N ALA A 98 1.01 -4.69 -6.99
CA ALA A 98 1.03 -5.98 -6.31
C ALA A 98 0.87 -7.14 -7.30
N GLY A 99 -0.05 -7.04 -8.24
CA GLY A 99 -0.26 -8.04 -9.28
C GLY A 99 0.95 -8.23 -10.18
N GLU A 100 1.60 -7.14 -10.59
CA GLU A 100 2.82 -7.16 -11.41
C GLU A 100 3.98 -7.80 -10.64
N PHE A 101 4.15 -7.46 -9.36
CA PHE A 101 5.18 -8.08 -8.50
C PHE A 101 4.98 -9.59 -8.39
N ILE A 102 3.75 -10.06 -8.14
CA ILE A 102 3.46 -11.50 -8.06
C ILE A 102 3.74 -12.18 -9.40
N GLN A 103 3.32 -11.60 -10.52
CA GLN A 103 3.55 -12.14 -11.85
C GLN A 103 5.04 -12.30 -12.17
N GLN A 104 5.86 -11.32 -11.79
CA GLN A 104 7.31 -11.33 -12.03
C GLN A 104 8.06 -12.32 -11.14
N ASN A 105 7.47 -12.68 -9.98
CA ASN A 105 8.11 -13.54 -8.98
C ASN A 105 7.37 -14.87 -8.75
N LYS A 106 6.44 -15.26 -9.63
CA LYS A 106 5.58 -16.45 -9.48
C LYS A 106 6.34 -17.77 -9.31
N ASP A 107 7.55 -17.83 -9.83
CA ASP A 107 8.41 -19.05 -9.81
C ASP A 107 9.44 -19.01 -8.65
N LYS A 108 9.31 -18.04 -7.72
CA LYS A 108 10.20 -17.87 -6.57
C LYS A 108 9.36 -17.70 -5.31
N PRO A 109 9.89 -18.04 -4.12
CA PRO A 109 9.24 -17.66 -2.88
C PRO A 109 9.19 -16.13 -2.77
N PHE A 110 8.06 -15.58 -2.38
CA PHE A 110 7.90 -14.14 -2.14
C PHE A 110 7.16 -13.86 -0.85
N PHE A 111 7.45 -12.73 -0.28
CA PHE A 111 6.76 -12.12 0.85
C PHE A 111 6.26 -10.73 0.42
N MET A 112 4.98 -10.45 0.62
CA MET A 112 4.40 -9.15 0.32
C MET A 112 3.68 -8.58 1.54
N TYR A 113 4.02 -7.36 1.91
CA TYR A 113 3.26 -6.56 2.84
C TYR A 113 2.37 -5.60 2.04
N PHE A 114 1.08 -5.97 1.88
CA PHE A 114 0.07 -5.16 1.22
C PHE A 114 -0.59 -4.24 2.24
N ALA A 115 0.02 -3.08 2.45
CA ALA A 115 -0.25 -2.14 3.54
C ALA A 115 -1.33 -1.13 3.14
N LEU A 116 -2.59 -1.47 3.43
CA LEU A 116 -3.73 -0.64 3.06
C LEU A 116 -3.69 0.75 3.72
N ASN A 117 -4.00 1.82 2.97
CA ASN A 117 -4.25 3.15 3.51
C ASN A 117 -5.69 3.32 4.01
N THR A 118 -6.61 2.48 3.56
CA THR A 118 -7.99 2.38 4.03
C THR A 118 -8.00 1.76 5.45
N PRO A 119 -8.80 2.27 6.40
CA PRO A 119 -9.92 3.21 6.21
C PRO A 119 -9.61 4.67 6.55
N HIS A 120 -8.38 5.14 6.41
CA HIS A 120 -8.06 6.54 6.67
C HIS A 120 -8.78 7.44 5.65
N TYR A 121 -9.36 8.57 6.10
CA TYR A 121 -9.97 9.48 5.16
C TYR A 121 -8.89 10.22 4.31
N PRO A 122 -9.24 10.80 3.13
CA PRO A 122 -10.58 11.02 2.59
C PRO A 122 -11.24 9.71 2.14
N TYR A 123 -12.53 9.57 2.43
CA TYR A 123 -13.32 8.38 2.10
C TYR A 123 -13.75 8.43 0.63
N GLN A 124 -12.84 8.11 -0.28
CA GLN A 124 -13.02 8.18 -1.72
C GLN A 124 -13.31 6.78 -2.28
N GLY A 125 -14.58 6.39 -2.22
CA GLY A 125 -15.04 5.10 -2.76
C GLY A 125 -15.58 5.20 -4.17
N TYR A 126 -15.69 4.06 -4.87
CA TYR A 126 -16.32 3.99 -6.18
C TYR A 126 -17.78 4.43 -6.17
N ALA A 127 -18.21 5.06 -7.25
CA ALA A 127 -19.59 5.58 -7.42
C ALA A 127 -20.68 4.50 -7.19
N LYS A 128 -20.42 3.23 -7.59
CA LYS A 128 -21.34 2.12 -7.35
C LYS A 128 -21.57 1.85 -5.86
N TRP A 129 -20.51 1.93 -5.05
CA TRP A 129 -20.59 1.73 -3.61
C TRP A 129 -21.18 2.94 -2.90
N LEU A 130 -20.87 4.15 -3.33
CA LEU A 130 -21.55 5.36 -2.85
C LEU A 130 -23.06 5.29 -3.09
N LYS A 131 -23.49 4.80 -4.25
CA LYS A 131 -24.91 4.55 -4.58
C LYS A 131 -25.51 3.45 -3.70
N HIS A 132 -24.78 2.36 -3.46
CA HIS A 132 -25.23 1.23 -2.65
C HIS A 132 -25.50 1.66 -1.21
N TYR A 133 -24.56 2.42 -0.61
CA TYR A 133 -24.62 2.85 0.79
C TYR A 133 -25.30 4.21 1.01
N LYS A 134 -25.99 4.77 0.02
CA LYS A 134 -26.68 6.08 0.12
C LYS A 134 -27.72 6.15 1.26
N HIS A 135 -28.22 5.01 1.73
CA HIS A 135 -29.19 4.91 2.82
C HIS A 135 -28.56 5.09 4.20
N LEU A 136 -27.25 5.00 4.32
CA LEU A 136 -26.55 5.21 5.57
C LEU A 136 -26.33 6.70 5.84
N PRO A 137 -26.33 7.15 7.11
CA PRO A 137 -26.04 8.55 7.43
C PRO A 137 -24.60 8.94 7.10
N TYR A 138 -24.40 10.22 6.80
CA TYR A 138 -23.05 10.81 6.65
C TYR A 138 -22.31 10.83 8.01
N PRO A 139 -21.01 10.52 8.09
CA PRO A 139 -20.10 10.09 7.00
C PRO A 139 -20.04 8.56 6.80
N ARG A 140 -20.92 7.79 7.49
CA ARG A 140 -20.92 6.33 7.46
C ARG A 140 -21.05 5.74 6.05
N ASN A 141 -21.88 6.38 5.22
CA ASN A 141 -22.06 6.01 3.81
C ASN A 141 -20.75 6.08 3.00
N LEU A 142 -19.96 7.15 3.17
CA LEU A 142 -18.69 7.31 2.50
C LEU A 142 -17.64 6.29 2.98
N TYR A 143 -17.59 6.09 4.29
CA TYR A 143 -16.69 5.11 4.91
C TYR A 143 -16.99 3.68 4.40
N ALA A 144 -18.25 3.28 4.39
CA ALA A 144 -18.67 1.95 3.91
C ALA A 144 -18.33 1.77 2.41
N ALA A 145 -18.58 2.79 1.59
CA ALA A 145 -18.23 2.78 0.17
C ALA A 145 -16.72 2.64 -0.06
N PHE A 146 -15.92 3.32 0.73
CA PHE A 146 -14.46 3.23 0.63
C PHE A 146 -13.92 1.87 1.06
N LEU A 147 -14.45 1.28 2.13
CA LEU A 147 -14.12 -0.09 2.54
C LEU A 147 -14.44 -1.10 1.45
N SER A 148 -15.64 -1.05 0.87
CA SER A 148 -16.02 -1.97 -0.21
C SER A 148 -15.18 -1.78 -1.47
N THR A 149 -14.74 -0.55 -1.76
CA THR A 149 -13.79 -0.28 -2.85
C THR A 149 -12.45 -0.96 -2.59
N GLN A 150 -11.95 -0.90 -1.37
CA GLN A 150 -10.69 -1.53 -1.00
C GLN A 150 -10.80 -3.06 -0.98
N ASP A 151 -11.94 -3.61 -0.56
CA ASP A 151 -12.21 -5.05 -0.61
C ASP A 151 -12.15 -5.59 -2.04
N GLU A 152 -12.63 -4.82 -3.03
CA GLU A 152 -12.44 -5.17 -4.44
C GLU A 152 -10.98 -5.22 -4.88
N ALA A 153 -10.15 -4.29 -4.41
CA ALA A 153 -8.72 -4.31 -4.71
C ALA A 153 -8.04 -5.55 -4.11
N ILE A 154 -8.42 -5.93 -2.88
CA ILE A 154 -7.99 -7.20 -2.27
C ILE A 154 -8.47 -8.39 -3.10
N GLY A 155 -9.73 -8.39 -3.53
CA GLY A 155 -10.30 -9.43 -4.39
C GLY A 155 -9.54 -9.60 -5.70
N GLN A 156 -9.12 -8.50 -6.34
CA GLN A 156 -8.30 -8.53 -7.56
C GLN A 156 -6.93 -9.16 -7.30
N LEU A 157 -6.30 -8.82 -6.18
CA LEU A 157 -5.00 -9.38 -5.78
C LEU A 157 -5.09 -10.88 -5.52
N VAL A 158 -6.08 -11.32 -4.73
CA VAL A 158 -6.36 -12.74 -4.46
C VAL A 158 -6.66 -13.49 -5.75
N GLY A 159 -7.49 -12.91 -6.64
CA GLY A 159 -7.77 -13.46 -7.95
C GLY A 159 -6.53 -13.58 -8.85
N THR A 160 -5.51 -12.74 -8.66
CA THR A 160 -4.24 -12.88 -9.36
C THR A 160 -3.47 -14.10 -8.87
N VAL A 161 -3.42 -14.33 -7.56
CA VAL A 161 -2.83 -15.54 -6.97
C VAL A 161 -3.50 -16.81 -7.51
N ASP A 162 -4.85 -16.78 -7.62
CA ASP A 162 -5.63 -17.91 -8.15
C ASP A 162 -5.34 -18.18 -9.64
N ARG A 163 -5.38 -17.14 -10.47
CA ARG A 163 -5.11 -17.25 -11.93
C ARG A 163 -3.70 -17.78 -12.24
N LEU A 164 -2.74 -17.48 -11.38
CA LEU A 164 -1.36 -17.96 -11.51
C LEU A 164 -1.14 -19.35 -10.92
N GLY A 165 -2.18 -19.97 -10.37
CA GLY A 165 -2.07 -21.31 -9.77
C GLY A 165 -1.32 -21.37 -8.44
N LEU A 166 -1.13 -20.21 -7.79
CA LEU A 166 -0.28 -20.09 -6.58
C LEU A 166 -1.03 -20.36 -5.28
N ARG A 167 -2.38 -20.45 -5.31
CA ARG A 167 -3.23 -20.52 -4.11
C ARG A 167 -2.81 -21.62 -3.11
N LYS A 168 -2.45 -22.80 -3.61
CA LYS A 168 -2.11 -23.95 -2.76
C LYS A 168 -0.77 -23.77 -2.02
N ASN A 169 0.06 -22.85 -2.46
CA ASN A 169 1.39 -22.56 -1.91
C ASN A 169 1.52 -21.12 -1.42
N THR A 170 0.40 -20.44 -1.13
CA THR A 170 0.37 -19.04 -0.66
C THR A 170 -0.45 -18.95 0.60
N ILE A 171 0.14 -18.40 1.65
CA ILE A 171 -0.55 -18.03 2.89
C ILE A 171 -0.95 -16.56 2.76
N ILE A 172 -2.24 -16.27 2.98
CA ILE A 172 -2.80 -14.93 3.03
C ILE A 172 -3.34 -14.73 4.44
N ILE A 173 -2.89 -13.66 5.12
CA ILE A 173 -3.18 -13.36 6.51
C ILE A 173 -3.94 -12.02 6.57
#